data_28ce83e5f48604ef25b07161992d88cb
#
_entry.id   28ce83e5f48604ef25b07161992d88cb
#
_cell.length_a   1.000
_cell.length_b   1.000
_cell.length_c   1.000
_cell.angle_alpha   90.00
_cell.angle_beta   90.00
_cell.angle_gamma   90.00
#
_symmetry.space_group_name_H-M   'P 1'
#
loop_
_entity.id
_entity.type
_entity.pdbx_description
1 polymer ?
#
loop_
_entity_poly.entity_id
_entity_poly.type
_entity_poly.pdbx_seq_one_letter_code
_entity_poly.pdbx_strand_id
1 'polypeptide(L)'
;MADAQKPLTPSAIKYLLTLLELCQKDAGARCMDIAEQLRVTKPSVHSMIENLCAAGLAEKKKYGTVFLTPEGRMQAERYAVCCSLLRGRMQQTLGLNEADARSAACAVLAQLPDAVPQMMEWLSRGY
;
A
#
# COMPACT_ATOMS: atom_id res chain seq x y z
N MET A 1 0.21 -17.38 16.54
CA MET A 1 0.32 -17.13 16.04
C MET A 1 0.62 -16.29 15.69
N ALA A 2 0.87 -16.17 15.61
CA ALA A 2 1.07 -15.53 15.39
C ALA A 2 1.47 -14.99 14.82
N ASP A 3 1.56 -15.11 14.29
CA ASP A 3 2.11 -14.57 13.75
C ASP A 3 2.27 -13.42 13.53
N ALA A 4 2.61 -13.41 13.82
CA ALA A 4 2.74 -12.02 14.00
C ALA A 4 3.08 -11.34 12.70
N GLN A 5 2.14 -10.60 12.21
CA GLN A 5 2.38 -9.84 11.00
C GLN A 5 3.39 -8.75 11.34
N LYS A 6 4.52 -8.78 10.65
CA LYS A 6 5.48 -7.70 10.78
C LYS A 6 4.82 -6.41 10.31
N PRO A 7 5.04 -5.30 11.02
CA PRO A 7 4.53 -4.02 10.54
C PRO A 7 5.09 -3.73 9.14
N LEU A 8 4.25 -3.23 8.29
CA LEU A 8 4.66 -2.88 6.94
C LEU A 8 5.39 -1.53 6.96
N THR A 9 6.41 -1.42 6.13
CA THR A 9 7.12 -0.15 5.96
C THR A 9 6.27 0.80 5.12
N PRO A 10 6.54 2.12 5.17
CA PRO A 10 5.84 3.05 4.28
C PRO A 10 5.97 2.65 2.82
N SER A 11 7.14 2.18 2.40
CA SER A 11 7.34 1.74 1.02
C SER A 11 6.46 0.54 0.68
N ALA A 12 6.37 -0.43 1.59
CA ALA A 12 5.54 -1.61 1.36
C ALA A 12 4.08 -1.21 1.20
N ILE A 13 3.61 -0.27 2.01
CA ILE A 13 2.23 0.22 1.90
C ILE A 13 2.01 0.89 0.55
N LYS A 14 2.96 1.70 0.09
CA LYS A 14 2.87 2.34 -1.22
C LYS A 14 2.78 1.30 -2.34
N TYR A 15 3.58 0.23 -2.23
CA TYR A 15 3.54 -0.83 -3.23
C TYR A 15 2.20 -1.55 -3.21
N LEU A 16 1.65 -1.83 -2.03
CA LEU A 16 0.34 -2.47 -1.94
C LEU A 16 -0.75 -1.60 -2.57
N LEU A 17 -0.71 -0.30 -2.33
CA LEU A 17 -1.68 0.62 -2.91
C LEU A 17 -1.54 0.66 -4.44
N THR A 18 -0.32 0.67 -4.93
CA THR A 18 -0.05 0.67 -6.36
C THR A 18 -0.52 -0.64 -7.01
N LEU A 19 -0.23 -1.77 -6.36
CA LEU A 19 -0.70 -3.06 -6.85
C LEU A 19 -2.22 -3.12 -6.88
N LEU A 20 -2.88 -2.57 -5.87
CA LEU A 20 -4.33 -2.54 -5.85
C LEU A 20 -4.89 -1.76 -7.05
N GLU A 21 -4.25 -0.66 -7.40
CA GLU A 21 -4.66 0.14 -8.55
C GLU A 21 -4.41 -0.59 -9.87
N LEU A 22 -3.27 -1.25 -9.98
CA LEU A 22 -2.87 -1.91 -11.23
C LEU A 22 -3.50 -3.28 -11.44
N CYS A 23 -3.84 -3.99 -10.36
CA CYS A 23 -4.37 -5.34 -10.43
C CYS A 23 -5.89 -5.40 -10.42
N GLN A 24 -6.54 -4.47 -11.09
CA GLN A 24 -7.99 -4.46 -11.16
C GLN A 24 -8.47 -5.42 -12.24
N LYS A 25 -9.66 -5.99 -12.01
CA LYS A 25 -10.34 -6.86 -12.99
C LYS A 25 -9.49 -8.06 -13.41
N ASP A 26 -8.85 -8.69 -12.44
CA ASP A 26 -8.04 -9.90 -12.66
C ASP A 26 -6.80 -9.69 -13.53
N ALA A 27 -6.47 -8.45 -13.83
CA ALA A 27 -5.22 -8.15 -14.51
C ALA A 27 -4.10 -8.07 -13.49
N GLY A 28 -2.94 -8.60 -13.85
CA GLY A 28 -1.75 -8.48 -13.01
C GLY A 28 -0.98 -7.22 -13.32
N ALA A 29 -0.06 -6.87 -12.44
CA ALA A 29 0.81 -5.72 -12.62
C ALA A 29 2.17 -6.17 -13.13
N ARG A 30 2.76 -5.39 -14.02
CA ARG A 30 4.13 -5.65 -14.48
C ARG A 30 5.08 -4.82 -13.66
N CYS A 31 6.26 -5.38 -13.38
CA CYS A 31 7.27 -4.65 -12.61
C CYS A 31 7.63 -3.32 -13.27
N MET A 32 7.62 -3.26 -14.59
CA MET A 32 7.89 -2.02 -15.30
C MET A 32 6.86 -0.95 -14.97
N ASP A 33 5.58 -1.33 -14.93
CA ASP A 33 4.51 -0.38 -14.61
C ASP A 33 4.61 0.10 -13.17
N ILE A 34 4.96 -0.80 -12.25
CA ILE A 34 5.16 -0.44 -10.85
C ILE A 34 6.31 0.55 -10.71
N ALA A 35 7.44 0.23 -11.37
CA ALA A 35 8.62 1.09 -11.31
C ALA A 35 8.32 2.48 -11.85
N GLU A 36 7.58 2.55 -12.94
CA GLU A 36 7.24 3.81 -13.57
C GLU A 36 6.31 4.64 -12.68
N GLN A 37 5.28 4.00 -12.13
CA GLN A 37 4.30 4.71 -11.31
C GLN A 37 4.90 5.22 -10.00
N LEU A 38 5.78 4.42 -9.39
CA LEU A 38 6.40 4.80 -8.13
C LEU A 38 7.72 5.55 -8.31
N ARG A 39 8.20 5.65 -9.54
CA ARG A 39 9.46 6.33 -9.87
C ARG A 39 10.64 5.72 -9.11
N VAL A 40 10.70 4.41 -9.14
CA VAL A 40 11.79 3.66 -8.51
C VAL A 40 12.46 2.78 -9.56
N THR A 41 13.60 2.19 -9.19
CA THR A 41 14.34 1.34 -10.11
C THR A 41 13.73 -0.05 -10.18
N LYS A 42 13.99 -0.77 -11.27
CA LYS A 42 13.54 -2.15 -11.41
C LYS A 42 14.10 -3.05 -10.29
N PRO A 43 15.39 -2.96 -9.94
CA PRO A 43 15.89 -3.78 -8.82
C PRO A 43 15.14 -3.51 -7.51
N SER A 44 14.77 -2.26 -7.25
CA SER A 44 13.99 -1.93 -6.06
C SER A 44 12.63 -2.61 -6.09
N VAL A 45 11.98 -2.60 -7.27
CA VAL A 45 10.69 -3.26 -7.42
C VAL A 45 10.83 -4.76 -7.18
N HIS A 46 11.84 -5.40 -7.81
CA HIS A 46 12.04 -6.84 -7.64
C HIS A 46 12.24 -7.21 -6.17
N SER A 47 13.07 -6.43 -5.47
CA SER A 47 13.36 -6.68 -4.07
C SER A 47 12.09 -6.57 -3.21
N MET A 48 11.31 -5.52 -3.41
CA MET A 48 10.07 -5.34 -2.64
C MET A 48 9.04 -6.40 -2.98
N ILE A 49 8.90 -6.75 -4.25
CA ILE A 49 7.95 -7.79 -4.65
C ILE A 49 8.31 -9.13 -4.01
N GLU A 50 9.60 -9.46 -3.94
CA GLU A 50 10.02 -10.67 -3.25
C GLU A 50 9.63 -10.64 -1.78
N ASN A 51 9.81 -9.48 -1.14
CA ASN A 51 9.42 -9.33 0.26
C ASN A 51 7.92 -9.50 0.44
N LEU A 52 7.12 -8.93 -0.45
CA LEU A 52 5.67 -9.06 -0.37
C LEU A 52 5.23 -10.50 -0.63
N CYS A 53 5.89 -11.18 -1.55
CA CYS A 53 5.60 -12.60 -1.80
C CYS A 53 5.94 -13.45 -0.58
N ALA A 54 7.08 -13.20 0.04
CA ALA A 54 7.48 -13.92 1.26
C ALA A 54 6.50 -13.67 2.40
N ALA A 55 5.88 -12.50 2.44
CA ALA A 55 4.90 -12.17 3.46
C ALA A 55 3.49 -12.70 3.13
N GLY A 56 3.32 -13.34 1.98
CA GLY A 56 2.03 -13.88 1.58
C GLY A 56 1.05 -12.85 1.04
N LEU A 57 1.54 -11.68 0.68
CA LEU A 57 0.67 -10.58 0.21
C LEU A 57 0.63 -10.45 -1.30
N ALA A 58 1.59 -11.02 -1.99
CA ALA A 58 1.63 -10.98 -3.45
C ALA A 58 2.09 -12.32 -3.99
N GLU A 59 1.82 -12.57 -5.25
CA GLU A 59 2.38 -13.74 -5.93
C GLU A 59 2.79 -13.36 -7.34
N LYS A 60 3.88 -13.95 -7.76
CA LYS A 60 4.46 -13.70 -9.06
C LYS A 60 4.09 -14.85 -9.98
N LYS A 61 3.51 -14.54 -11.11
CA LYS A 61 3.11 -15.56 -12.07
C LYS A 61 4.02 -15.51 -13.29
N LYS A 62 3.73 -16.38 -14.27
CA LYS A 62 4.53 -16.47 -15.49
C LYS A 62 4.68 -15.10 -16.14
N TYR A 63 5.82 -14.90 -16.78
CA TYR A 63 6.15 -13.67 -17.49
C TYR A 63 6.30 -12.46 -16.58
N GLY A 64 6.52 -12.71 -15.28
CA GLY A 64 6.82 -11.64 -14.34
C GLY A 64 5.63 -10.80 -13.93
N THR A 65 4.42 -11.28 -14.17
CA THR A 65 3.21 -10.58 -13.75
C THR A 65 2.98 -10.79 -12.27
N VAL A 66 2.67 -9.73 -11.56
CA VAL A 66 2.48 -9.75 -10.11
C VAL A 66 1.00 -9.54 -9.79
N PHE A 67 0.50 -10.36 -8.87
CA PHE A 67 -0.89 -10.28 -8.41
C PHE A 67 -0.91 -10.16 -6.90
N LEU A 68 -1.94 -9.52 -6.37
CA LEU A 68 -2.18 -9.56 -4.93
C LEU A 68 -2.84 -10.87 -4.58
N THR A 69 -2.41 -11.46 -3.47
CA THR A 69 -3.13 -12.60 -2.90
C THR A 69 -4.42 -12.08 -2.26
N PRO A 70 -5.38 -12.95 -1.90
CA PRO A 70 -6.55 -12.48 -1.15
C PRO A 70 -6.18 -11.73 0.12
N GLU A 71 -5.16 -12.20 0.83
CA GLU A 71 -4.66 -11.51 2.02
C GLU A 71 -4.07 -10.15 1.66
N GLY A 72 -3.27 -10.10 0.59
CA GLY A 72 -2.68 -8.85 0.14
C GLY A 72 -3.73 -7.84 -0.29
N ARG A 73 -4.76 -8.31 -0.99
CA ARG A 73 -5.85 -7.42 -1.41
C ARG A 73 -6.60 -6.85 -0.21
N MET A 74 -6.87 -7.69 0.79
CA MET A 74 -7.54 -7.24 1.99
C MET A 74 -6.73 -6.17 2.70
N GLN A 75 -5.43 -6.40 2.86
CA GLN A 75 -4.54 -5.43 3.48
C GLN A 75 -4.48 -4.15 2.67
N ALA A 76 -4.33 -4.28 1.35
CA ALA A 76 -4.24 -3.12 0.47
C ALA A 76 -5.51 -2.27 0.55
N GLU A 77 -6.68 -2.91 0.57
CA GLU A 77 -7.95 -2.19 0.66
C GLU A 77 -8.10 -1.44 1.98
N ARG A 78 -7.66 -2.05 3.07
CA ARG A 78 -7.69 -1.39 4.38
C ARG A 78 -6.80 -0.15 4.37
N TYR A 79 -5.58 -0.30 3.88
CA TYR A 79 -4.67 0.85 3.79
C TYR A 79 -5.17 1.91 2.82
N ALA A 80 -5.84 1.48 1.75
CA ALA A 80 -6.38 2.43 0.77
C ALA A 80 -7.42 3.34 1.39
N VAL A 81 -8.32 2.78 2.19
CA VAL A 81 -9.35 3.57 2.87
C VAL A 81 -8.70 4.56 3.84
N CYS A 82 -7.81 4.07 4.71
CA CYS A 82 -7.12 4.93 5.67
C CYS A 82 -6.30 6.00 4.98
N CYS A 83 -5.55 5.62 3.95
CA CYS A 83 -4.70 6.56 3.24
C CYS A 83 -5.51 7.66 2.57
N SER A 84 -6.64 7.29 1.97
CA SER A 84 -7.51 8.27 1.30
C SER A 84 -8.03 9.31 2.29
N LEU A 85 -8.51 8.85 3.45
CA LEU A 85 -9.04 9.74 4.46
C LEU A 85 -7.96 10.64 5.07
N LEU A 86 -6.81 10.04 5.42
CA LEU A 86 -5.70 10.81 5.98
C LEU A 86 -5.17 11.83 4.97
N ARG A 87 -5.03 11.42 3.72
CA ARG A 87 -4.52 12.29 2.68
C ARG A 87 -5.40 13.53 2.53
N GLY A 88 -6.71 13.32 2.49
CA GLY A 88 -7.63 14.43 2.39
C GLY A 88 -7.52 15.40 3.55
N ARG A 89 -7.43 14.84 4.78
CA ARG A 89 -7.29 15.66 5.97
C ARG A 89 -5.98 16.44 5.97
N MET A 90 -4.90 15.79 5.57
CA MET A 90 -3.60 16.44 5.53
C MET A 90 -3.53 17.55 4.49
N GLN A 91 -4.18 17.35 3.34
CA GLN A 91 -4.25 18.39 2.34
C GLN A 91 -5.01 19.61 2.84
N GLN A 92 -6.14 19.38 3.51
CA GLN A 92 -6.95 20.47 4.05
C GLN A 92 -6.27 21.21 5.20
N THR A 93 -5.60 20.48 6.05
CA THR A 93 -5.03 21.04 7.28
C THR A 93 -3.63 21.63 7.04
N LEU A 94 -2.81 20.92 6.29
CA LEU A 94 -1.40 21.29 6.10
C LEU A 94 -1.10 21.87 4.73
N GLY A 95 -2.06 21.85 3.82
CA GLY A 95 -1.85 22.37 2.49
C GLY A 95 -0.89 21.58 1.64
N LEU A 96 -0.70 20.30 1.96
CA LEU A 96 0.21 19.45 1.22
C LEU A 96 -0.33 19.14 -0.17
N ASN A 97 0.57 18.97 -1.14
CA ASN A 97 0.16 18.48 -2.44
C ASN A 97 -0.18 16.99 -2.34
N GLU A 98 -0.77 16.45 -3.39
CA GLU A 98 -1.26 15.07 -3.37
C GLU A 98 -0.15 14.05 -3.09
N ALA A 99 1.00 14.21 -3.74
CA ALA A 99 2.10 13.26 -3.57
C ALA A 99 2.65 13.27 -2.15
N ASP A 100 2.84 14.47 -1.59
CA ASP A 100 3.35 14.60 -0.22
C ASP A 100 2.33 14.10 0.79
N ALA A 101 1.04 14.39 0.57
CA ALA A 101 -0.02 13.92 1.46
C ALA A 101 -0.09 12.40 1.45
N ARG A 102 0.06 11.78 0.29
CA ARG A 102 0.07 10.30 0.19
C ARG A 102 1.26 9.71 0.93
N SER A 103 2.43 10.31 0.76
CA SER A 103 3.63 9.83 1.45
C SER A 103 3.51 9.99 2.95
N ALA A 104 2.98 11.12 3.41
CA ALA A 104 2.76 11.35 4.84
C ALA A 104 1.76 10.37 5.41
N ALA A 105 0.67 10.11 4.68
CA ALA A 105 -0.34 9.15 5.12
C ALA A 105 0.25 7.74 5.26
N CYS A 106 1.04 7.31 4.27
CA CYS A 106 1.69 6.01 4.35
C CYS A 106 2.64 5.92 5.54
N ALA A 107 3.37 7.00 5.82
CA ALA A 107 4.28 7.02 6.96
C ALA A 107 3.53 6.90 8.29
N VAL A 108 2.41 7.61 8.42
CA VAL A 108 1.59 7.51 9.63
C VAL A 108 1.08 6.09 9.81
N LEU A 109 0.53 5.50 8.75
CA LEU A 109 -0.02 4.15 8.83
C LEU A 109 1.04 3.10 9.16
N ALA A 110 2.24 3.26 8.61
CA ALA A 110 3.34 2.34 8.90
C ALA A 110 3.82 2.46 10.34
N GLN A 111 3.81 3.68 10.87
CA GLN A 111 4.30 3.95 12.21
C GLN A 111 3.31 3.51 13.30
N LEU A 112 2.02 3.47 12.97
CA LEU A 112 0.97 3.17 13.93
C LEU A 112 0.07 2.02 13.44
N PRO A 113 0.65 0.84 13.18
CA PRO A 113 -0.13 -0.26 12.59
C PRO A 113 -1.27 -0.73 13.49
N ASP A 114 -1.07 -0.69 14.81
CA ASP A 114 -2.09 -1.16 15.73
C ASP A 114 -3.23 -0.16 15.89
N ALA A 115 -3.01 1.07 15.44
CA ALA A 115 -4.04 2.11 15.54
C ALA A 115 -4.90 2.21 14.28
N VAL A 116 -4.56 1.46 13.22
CA VAL A 116 -5.29 1.56 11.95
C VAL A 116 -6.80 1.35 12.09
N PRO A 117 -7.28 0.31 12.80
CA PRO A 117 -8.74 0.16 12.94
C PRO A 117 -9.40 1.34 13.63
N GLN A 118 -8.78 1.87 14.68
CA GLN A 118 -9.31 3.03 15.39
C GLN A 118 -9.29 4.27 14.50
N MET A 119 -8.22 4.43 13.73
CA MET A 119 -8.10 5.55 12.81
C MET A 119 -9.18 5.51 11.73
N MET A 120 -9.47 4.31 11.22
CA MET A 120 -10.52 4.15 10.24
C MET A 120 -11.86 4.59 10.78
N GLU A 121 -12.19 4.16 11.99
CA GLU A 121 -13.44 4.52 12.62
C GLU A 121 -13.52 6.02 12.88
N TRP A 122 -12.45 6.59 13.42
CA TRP A 122 -12.39 8.01 13.71
C TRP A 122 -12.55 8.86 12.45
N LEU A 123 -11.79 8.52 11.40
CA LEU A 123 -11.81 9.29 10.17
C LEU A 123 -13.14 9.19 9.44
N SER A 124 -13.80 8.03 9.53
CA SER A 124 -15.08 7.83 8.86
C SER A 124 -16.22 8.64 9.49
N ARG A 125 -16.01 9.13 10.72
CA ARG A 125 -17.00 9.98 11.38
C ARG A 125 -16.99 11.42 10.87
N GLY A 126 -16.04 11.79 10.02
CA GLY A 126 -16.00 13.10 9.41
C GLY A 126 -15.46 14.21 10.29
N TYR A 127 -14.74 13.89 11.34
CA TYR A 127 -14.12 14.91 12.21
C TYR A 127 -12.88 15.53 11.62
#